data_c5c453204f234a1f43dd73bc976c9407
#
_entry.id   c5c453204f234a1f43dd73bc976c9407
#
_cell.length_a   1.000
_cell.length_b   1.000
_cell.length_c   1.000
_cell.angle_alpha   90.00
_cell.angle_beta   90.00
_cell.angle_gamma   90.00
#
_symmetry.space_group_name_H-M   'P 1'
#
loop_
_entity.id
_entity.type
_entity.pdbx_description
1 polymer ?
#
loop_
_entity_poly.entity_id
_entity_poly.type
_entity_poly.pdbx_seq_one_letter_code
_entity_poly.pdbx_strand_id
1 'polypeptide(L)'
;MVPAAFSQKVSIDAIVSKNLASIVSPDRKTKLINITALGESTYVQGNNHQRPWTGKSAVVSDGKKLAIAMTFPLDNYPVDRISFDGKKLTVPYITPGVRSALGTYLVKNEEIVKEGLFGGVLSTGWTFHYPDEKKGSMSVQGTKEIDGRQAYIVSYSSKAGSGISIRLFFDVENGQHLRTEYRRVISAQMGPTPELSAKQNETIEELSEDFRDFKTENGVTLPRSYTLRLASVYGGNRREFSYSLKLSDFYYDQQLDAATFEIENK
;
A
#
# COMPACT_ATOMS: atom_id res chain seq x y z
N MET A 1 33.23 23.98 24.01
CA MET A 1 33.29 23.13 22.81
C MET A 1 32.30 22.01 23.03
N VAL A 2 31.12 22.04 22.38
CA VAL A 2 30.16 20.94 22.44
C VAL A 2 30.61 19.93 21.38
N PRO A 3 30.84 18.64 21.71
CA PRO A 3 31.20 17.66 20.71
C PRO A 3 30.02 17.52 19.75
N ALA A 4 30.27 17.67 18.45
CA ALA A 4 29.31 17.34 17.41
C ALA A 4 28.99 15.82 17.55
N ALA A 5 27.78 15.50 17.98
CA ALA A 5 27.30 14.13 17.97
C ALA A 5 27.28 13.68 16.51
N PHE A 6 28.21 12.82 16.14
CA PHE A 6 28.14 12.08 14.87
C PHE A 6 26.85 11.26 14.93
N SER A 7 25.83 11.74 14.25
CA SER A 7 24.61 10.97 14.03
C SER A 7 25.02 9.71 13.26
N GLN A 8 25.09 8.59 13.95
CA GLN A 8 25.42 7.31 13.36
C GLN A 8 24.36 7.03 12.28
N LYS A 9 24.78 6.92 11.02
CA LYS A 9 23.89 6.70 9.88
C LYS A 9 23.17 5.37 10.08
N VAL A 10 21.86 5.40 10.36
CA VAL A 10 21.08 4.18 10.58
C VAL A 10 21.14 3.30 9.35
N SER A 11 21.31 1.99 9.52
CA SER A 11 21.34 1.01 8.44
C SER A 11 19.93 0.57 8.04
N ILE A 12 19.78 0.12 6.80
CA ILE A 12 18.52 -0.49 6.33
C ILE A 12 18.14 -1.69 7.21
N ASP A 13 19.12 -2.55 7.54
CA ASP A 13 18.88 -3.75 8.34
C ASP A 13 18.36 -3.41 9.74
N ALA A 14 18.87 -2.32 10.35
CA ALA A 14 18.37 -1.87 11.64
C ALA A 14 16.91 -1.38 11.57
N ILE A 15 16.54 -0.64 10.51
CA ILE A 15 15.17 -0.18 10.27
C ILE A 15 14.24 -1.38 10.04
N VAL A 16 14.63 -2.31 9.18
CA VAL A 16 13.86 -3.52 8.86
C VAL A 16 13.67 -4.38 10.10
N SER A 17 14.73 -4.66 10.84
CA SER A 17 14.66 -5.47 12.08
C SER A 17 13.73 -4.82 13.10
N LYS A 18 13.80 -3.50 13.27
CA LYS A 18 12.91 -2.77 14.17
C LYS A 18 11.46 -2.81 13.71
N ASN A 19 11.21 -2.69 12.39
CA ASN A 19 9.87 -2.83 11.83
C ASN A 19 9.30 -4.22 12.08
N LEU A 20 10.03 -5.29 11.80
CA LEU A 20 9.56 -6.65 12.04
C LEU A 20 9.26 -6.91 13.52
N ALA A 21 10.11 -6.42 14.42
CA ALA A 21 9.89 -6.51 15.88
C ALA A 21 8.67 -5.70 16.34
N SER A 22 8.28 -4.66 15.59
CA SER A 22 7.07 -3.87 15.90
C SER A 22 5.76 -4.59 15.52
N ILE A 23 5.81 -5.61 14.65
CA ILE A 23 4.62 -6.34 14.19
C ILE A 23 4.27 -7.50 15.10
N VAL A 24 5.27 -8.31 15.46
CA VAL A 24 5.06 -9.54 16.26
C VAL A 24 5.87 -9.46 17.54
N SER A 25 5.18 -9.58 18.69
CA SER A 25 5.83 -9.63 19.99
C SER A 25 6.75 -10.85 20.10
N PRO A 26 7.94 -10.70 20.72
CA PRO A 26 8.82 -11.84 21.02
C PRO A 26 8.16 -12.93 21.87
N ASP A 27 7.17 -12.57 22.67
CA ASP A 27 6.42 -13.49 23.54
C ASP A 27 5.42 -14.35 22.79
N ARG A 28 5.15 -14.07 21.53
CA ARG A 28 4.26 -14.89 20.71
C ARG A 28 4.93 -16.21 20.37
N LYS A 29 4.40 -17.31 20.91
CA LYS A 29 4.95 -18.67 20.76
C LYS A 29 4.80 -19.25 19.35
N THR A 30 3.82 -18.77 18.56
CA THR A 30 3.52 -19.29 17.23
C THR A 30 3.84 -18.25 16.16
N LYS A 31 4.38 -18.72 15.04
CA LYS A 31 4.59 -17.87 13.87
C LYS A 31 3.24 -17.37 13.35
N LEU A 32 3.15 -16.11 12.98
CA LEU A 32 1.98 -15.56 12.29
C LEU A 32 1.93 -16.14 10.86
N ILE A 33 0.86 -16.88 10.56
CA ILE A 33 0.68 -17.58 9.28
C ILE A 33 -0.20 -16.73 8.35
N ASN A 34 -1.36 -16.31 8.87
CA ASN A 34 -2.30 -15.50 8.11
C ASN A 34 -3.01 -14.47 8.99
N ILE A 35 -3.56 -13.47 8.31
CA ILE A 35 -4.33 -12.37 8.90
C ILE A 35 -5.65 -12.28 8.16
N THR A 36 -6.75 -12.19 8.89
CA THR A 36 -8.05 -11.73 8.39
C THR A 36 -8.46 -10.52 9.21
N ALA A 37 -8.66 -9.39 8.55
CA ALA A 37 -9.13 -8.16 9.19
C ALA A 37 -10.43 -7.70 8.52
N LEU A 38 -11.46 -7.48 9.34
CA LEU A 38 -12.77 -7.01 8.90
C LEU A 38 -13.06 -5.63 9.46
N GLY A 39 -13.89 -4.87 8.76
CA GLY A 39 -14.24 -3.53 9.20
C GLY A 39 -15.13 -2.78 8.22
N GLU A 40 -15.09 -1.46 8.33
CA GLU A 40 -15.81 -0.55 7.45
C GLU A 40 -14.88 0.03 6.39
N SER A 41 -15.43 0.27 5.20
CA SER A 41 -14.77 1.02 4.14
C SER A 41 -15.48 2.35 3.92
N THR A 42 -14.70 3.38 3.56
CA THR A 42 -15.22 4.67 3.13
C THR A 42 -14.54 5.05 1.81
N TYR A 43 -15.33 5.45 0.82
CA TYR A 43 -14.87 5.92 -0.48
C TYR A 43 -15.22 7.38 -0.68
N VAL A 44 -14.27 8.17 -1.18
CA VAL A 44 -14.45 9.57 -1.56
C VAL A 44 -13.80 9.78 -2.93
N GLN A 45 -14.54 10.42 -3.84
CA GLN A 45 -14.04 10.84 -5.15
C GLN A 45 -14.00 12.37 -5.22
N GLY A 46 -12.87 12.93 -5.67
CA GLY A 46 -12.68 14.37 -5.87
C GLY A 46 -12.27 15.15 -4.63
N ASN A 47 -12.08 16.46 -4.79
CA ASN A 47 -11.59 17.36 -3.75
C ASN A 47 -12.75 17.85 -2.86
N ASN A 48 -12.73 17.47 -1.61
CA ASN A 48 -13.29 18.13 -0.42
C ASN A 48 -14.79 18.31 -0.22
N HIS A 49 -15.71 18.00 -1.12
CA HIS A 49 -17.14 18.27 -0.87
C HIS A 49 -18.11 17.15 -1.23
N GLN A 50 -17.62 16.00 -1.68
CA GLN A 50 -18.51 14.87 -1.93
C GLN A 50 -18.75 14.08 -0.64
N ARG A 51 -20.02 13.73 -0.42
CA ARG A 51 -20.43 12.91 0.71
C ARG A 51 -19.73 11.54 0.61
N PRO A 52 -19.06 11.07 1.67
CA PRO A 52 -18.41 9.77 1.65
C PRO A 52 -19.44 8.64 1.53
N TRP A 53 -19.11 7.61 0.76
CA TRP A 53 -19.87 6.36 0.70
C TRP A 53 -19.23 5.34 1.63
N THR A 54 -20.02 4.82 2.55
CA THR A 54 -19.55 3.88 3.57
C THR A 54 -20.14 2.49 3.32
N GLY A 55 -19.31 1.47 3.46
CA GLY A 55 -19.67 0.07 3.34
C GLY A 55 -18.80 -0.82 4.23
N LYS A 56 -18.60 -2.07 3.82
CA LYS A 56 -17.81 -3.06 4.56
C LYS A 56 -16.46 -3.28 3.88
N SER A 57 -15.45 -3.66 4.68
CA SER A 57 -14.15 -4.04 4.17
C SER A 57 -13.66 -5.36 4.76
N ALA A 58 -12.83 -6.05 3.98
CA ALA A 58 -12.06 -7.21 4.42
C ALA A 58 -10.66 -7.13 3.85
N VAL A 59 -9.66 -7.45 4.66
CA VAL A 59 -8.27 -7.68 4.25
C VAL A 59 -7.91 -9.08 4.70
N VAL A 60 -7.49 -9.93 3.77
CA VAL A 60 -7.07 -11.30 4.06
C VAL A 60 -5.69 -11.53 3.46
N SER A 61 -4.78 -12.06 4.25
CA SER A 61 -3.42 -12.37 3.79
C SER A 61 -2.95 -13.71 4.33
N ASP A 62 -2.33 -14.52 3.48
CA ASP A 62 -1.79 -15.85 3.79
C ASP A 62 -0.50 -16.11 3.00
N GLY A 63 0.63 -16.22 3.69
CA GLY A 63 1.92 -16.23 3.03
C GLY A 63 2.10 -15.01 2.14
N LYS A 64 2.31 -15.21 0.83
CA LYS A 64 2.40 -14.09 -0.15
C LYS A 64 1.07 -13.65 -0.74
N LYS A 65 -0.02 -14.34 -0.42
CA LYS A 65 -1.34 -14.02 -0.94
C LYS A 65 -1.94 -12.84 -0.20
N LEU A 66 -2.69 -12.01 -0.92
CA LEU A 66 -3.39 -10.85 -0.38
C LEU A 66 -4.72 -10.67 -1.10
N ALA A 67 -5.79 -10.52 -0.35
CA ALA A 67 -7.09 -10.12 -0.86
C ALA A 67 -7.61 -8.91 -0.07
N ILE A 68 -8.07 -7.88 -0.78
CA ILE A 68 -8.74 -6.71 -0.22
C ILE A 68 -10.09 -6.58 -0.92
N ALA A 69 -11.15 -6.48 -0.13
CA ALA A 69 -12.50 -6.25 -0.64
C ALA A 69 -13.12 -5.06 0.09
N MET A 70 -13.78 -4.19 -0.66
CA MET A 70 -14.51 -3.02 -0.16
C MET A 70 -15.86 -2.95 -0.85
N THR A 71 -16.93 -2.70 -0.10
CA THR A 71 -18.27 -2.49 -0.66
C THR A 71 -18.70 -1.05 -0.49
N PHE A 72 -19.54 -0.57 -1.41
CA PHE A 72 -20.06 0.80 -1.39
C PHE A 72 -21.54 0.79 -1.82
N PRO A 73 -22.40 1.68 -1.27
CA PRO A 73 -23.80 1.78 -1.66
C PRO A 73 -23.94 2.59 -2.97
N LEU A 74 -23.32 2.11 -4.04
CA LEU A 74 -23.30 2.73 -5.36
C LEU A 74 -23.68 1.68 -6.42
N ASP A 75 -24.73 1.92 -7.21
CA ASP A 75 -25.21 0.98 -8.22
C ASP A 75 -24.16 0.67 -9.29
N ASN A 76 -23.37 1.66 -9.68
CA ASN A 76 -22.31 1.53 -10.67
C ASN A 76 -20.93 1.20 -10.08
N TYR A 77 -20.81 1.11 -8.75
CA TYR A 77 -19.57 0.77 -8.06
C TYR A 77 -19.88 0.09 -6.71
N PRO A 78 -20.55 -1.07 -6.71
CA PRO A 78 -20.99 -1.72 -5.47
C PRO A 78 -19.85 -2.39 -4.71
N VAL A 79 -18.78 -2.78 -5.39
CA VAL A 79 -17.65 -3.50 -4.79
C VAL A 79 -16.35 -3.23 -5.53
N ASP A 80 -15.26 -3.09 -4.78
CA ASP A 80 -13.90 -3.19 -5.31
C ASP A 80 -13.23 -4.42 -4.70
N ARG A 81 -12.56 -5.21 -5.52
CA ARG A 81 -11.82 -6.40 -5.11
C ARG A 81 -10.44 -6.40 -5.75
N ILE A 82 -9.45 -6.65 -4.91
CA ILE A 82 -8.05 -6.79 -5.31
C ILE A 82 -7.59 -8.11 -4.75
N SER A 83 -7.13 -9.04 -5.58
CA SER A 83 -6.64 -10.33 -5.12
C SER A 83 -5.34 -10.69 -5.79
N PHE A 84 -4.38 -11.13 -4.98
CA PHE A 84 -3.11 -11.69 -5.39
C PHE A 84 -2.98 -13.09 -4.81
N ASP A 85 -2.90 -14.09 -5.67
CA ASP A 85 -2.82 -15.51 -5.30
C ASP A 85 -1.38 -15.98 -4.98
N GLY A 86 -0.43 -15.06 -4.92
CA GLY A 86 1.00 -15.32 -4.77
C GLY A 86 1.76 -15.33 -6.10
N LYS A 87 1.06 -15.28 -7.24
CA LYS A 87 1.62 -15.27 -8.60
C LYS A 87 0.98 -14.23 -9.50
N LYS A 88 -0.35 -14.16 -9.49
CA LYS A 88 -1.16 -13.34 -10.37
C LYS A 88 -1.99 -12.34 -9.58
N LEU A 89 -1.96 -11.09 -9.99
CA LEU A 89 -2.89 -10.06 -9.53
C LEU A 89 -4.18 -10.14 -10.37
N THR A 90 -5.31 -10.22 -9.69
CA THR A 90 -6.64 -10.19 -10.31
C THR A 90 -7.44 -9.05 -9.71
N VAL A 91 -7.93 -8.15 -10.56
CA VAL A 91 -8.84 -7.06 -10.22
C VAL A 91 -10.00 -7.12 -11.21
N PRO A 92 -11.21 -7.50 -10.77
CA PRO A 92 -12.38 -7.61 -11.64
C PRO A 92 -12.78 -6.27 -12.26
N TYR A 93 -13.55 -6.33 -13.33
CA TYR A 93 -14.26 -5.17 -13.84
C TYR A 93 -15.45 -4.83 -12.91
N ILE A 94 -15.68 -3.55 -12.65
CA ILE A 94 -16.87 -3.07 -11.93
C ILE A 94 -18.08 -2.95 -12.87
N THR A 95 -17.81 -2.65 -14.15
CA THR A 95 -18.75 -2.76 -15.27
C THR A 95 -17.97 -3.32 -16.47
N PRO A 96 -18.60 -3.88 -17.49
CA PRO A 96 -17.89 -4.48 -18.62
C PRO A 96 -16.79 -3.58 -19.20
N GLY A 97 -15.56 -4.03 -19.17
CA GLY A 97 -14.38 -3.32 -19.65
C GLY A 97 -13.84 -2.19 -18.76
N VAL A 98 -14.47 -1.90 -17.61
CA VAL A 98 -14.09 -0.79 -16.71
C VAL A 98 -13.72 -1.31 -15.32
N ARG A 99 -12.51 -1.03 -14.87
CA ARG A 99 -12.07 -1.23 -13.49
C ARG A 99 -12.19 0.07 -12.68
N SER A 100 -12.14 -0.04 -11.36
CA SER A 100 -11.96 1.11 -10.48
C SER A 100 -10.66 1.86 -10.83
N ALA A 101 -10.56 3.11 -10.40
CA ALA A 101 -9.33 3.88 -10.55
C ALA A 101 -8.16 3.19 -9.84
N LEU A 102 -8.37 2.70 -8.61
CA LEU A 102 -7.38 1.94 -7.85
C LEU A 102 -7.01 0.63 -8.54
N GLY A 103 -8.01 -0.12 -9.02
CA GLY A 103 -7.78 -1.38 -9.72
C GLY A 103 -7.00 -1.20 -11.03
N THR A 104 -7.31 -0.15 -11.79
CA THR A 104 -6.57 0.21 -13.01
C THR A 104 -5.12 0.55 -12.69
N TYR A 105 -4.88 1.34 -11.63
CA TYR A 105 -3.54 1.68 -11.17
C TYR A 105 -2.74 0.44 -10.78
N LEU A 106 -3.33 -0.46 -9.98
CA LEU A 106 -2.65 -1.66 -9.50
C LEU A 106 -2.33 -2.65 -10.61
N VAL A 107 -3.24 -2.86 -11.58
CA VAL A 107 -2.97 -3.72 -12.74
C VAL A 107 -1.83 -3.18 -13.60
N LYS A 108 -1.76 -1.86 -13.77
CA LYS A 108 -0.67 -1.18 -14.51
C LYS A 108 0.67 -1.26 -13.79
N ASN A 109 0.66 -1.38 -12.47
CA ASN A 109 1.82 -1.35 -11.59
C ASN A 109 1.86 -2.59 -10.69
N GLU A 110 1.58 -3.77 -11.27
CA GLU A 110 1.40 -5.02 -10.51
C GLU A 110 2.66 -5.46 -9.72
N GLU A 111 3.83 -4.95 -10.07
CA GLU A 111 5.08 -5.21 -9.38
C GLU A 111 5.04 -4.78 -7.90
N ILE A 112 4.32 -3.71 -7.55
CA ILE A 112 4.20 -3.28 -6.15
C ILE A 112 3.47 -4.31 -5.28
N VAL A 113 2.56 -5.07 -5.90
CA VAL A 113 1.85 -6.19 -5.25
C VAL A 113 2.72 -7.45 -5.25
N LYS A 114 3.31 -7.80 -6.39
CA LYS A 114 4.19 -8.97 -6.56
C LYS A 114 5.44 -8.92 -5.68
N GLU A 115 5.98 -7.74 -5.44
CA GLU A 115 7.12 -7.53 -4.54
C GLU A 115 6.71 -7.42 -3.05
N GLY A 116 5.43 -7.58 -2.73
CA GLY A 116 4.92 -7.57 -1.36
C GLY A 116 4.99 -6.20 -0.69
N LEU A 117 4.90 -5.11 -1.46
CA LEU A 117 4.92 -3.75 -0.93
C LEU A 117 3.51 -3.26 -0.61
N PHE A 118 2.55 -3.55 -1.50
CA PHE A 118 1.15 -3.14 -1.33
C PHE A 118 0.47 -3.87 -0.16
N GLY A 119 -0.28 -3.13 0.63
CA GLY A 119 -0.89 -3.62 1.88
C GLY A 119 0.06 -3.58 3.08
N GLY A 120 1.37 -3.38 2.85
CA GLY A 120 2.37 -3.22 3.90
C GLY A 120 2.26 -4.28 5.00
N VAL A 121 2.25 -3.83 6.25
CA VAL A 121 2.20 -4.71 7.45
C VAL A 121 0.87 -5.45 7.63
N LEU A 122 -0.18 -5.13 6.88
CA LEU A 122 -1.42 -5.90 6.83
C LEU A 122 -1.29 -7.17 5.98
N SER A 123 -0.20 -7.29 5.22
CA SER A 123 0.11 -8.46 4.41
C SER A 123 1.16 -9.34 5.07
N THR A 124 0.88 -10.62 5.24
CA THR A 124 1.90 -11.63 5.59
C THR A 124 2.93 -11.80 4.47
N GLY A 125 2.58 -11.34 3.24
CA GLY A 125 3.49 -11.20 2.10
C GLY A 125 4.39 -9.98 2.14
N TRP A 126 4.36 -9.17 3.23
CA TRP A 126 5.20 -7.99 3.40
C TRP A 126 6.67 -8.30 3.07
N THR A 127 7.25 -7.51 2.17
CA THR A 127 8.57 -7.83 1.58
C THR A 127 9.65 -8.12 2.62
N PHE A 128 9.58 -7.51 3.80
CA PHE A 128 10.59 -7.69 4.85
C PHE A 128 10.46 -8.99 5.64
N HIS A 129 9.34 -9.71 5.54
CA HIS A 129 9.19 -11.04 6.14
C HIS A 129 10.01 -12.14 5.43
N TYR A 130 10.58 -11.85 4.25
CA TYR A 130 11.31 -12.81 3.42
C TYR A 130 12.76 -12.36 3.20
N PRO A 131 13.64 -12.43 4.24
CA PRO A 131 15.00 -11.89 4.17
C PRO A 131 15.88 -12.55 3.10
N ASP A 132 15.66 -13.85 2.84
CA ASP A 132 16.45 -14.62 1.88
C ASP A 132 16.07 -14.37 0.42
N GLU A 133 14.97 -13.68 0.18
CA GLU A 133 14.55 -13.37 -1.18
C GLU A 133 15.29 -12.13 -1.72
N LYS A 134 15.69 -12.22 -2.97
CA LYS A 134 16.27 -11.06 -3.67
C LYS A 134 15.23 -9.95 -3.77
N LYS A 135 15.47 -8.87 -3.06
CA LYS A 135 14.65 -7.66 -3.04
C LYS A 135 15.15 -6.62 -4.04
N GLY A 136 14.35 -5.59 -4.25
CA GLY A 136 14.82 -4.35 -4.85
C GLY A 136 15.91 -3.69 -4.01
N SER A 137 16.63 -2.74 -4.58
CA SER A 137 17.64 -1.99 -3.85
C SER A 137 16.99 -0.95 -2.93
N MET A 138 17.60 -0.73 -1.76
CA MET A 138 17.09 0.19 -0.73
C MET A 138 18.18 1.15 -0.28
N SER A 139 17.77 2.38 0.06
CA SER A 139 18.66 3.37 0.67
C SER A 139 17.89 4.27 1.65
N VAL A 140 18.54 4.63 2.76
CA VAL A 140 18.00 5.62 3.71
C VAL A 140 18.22 7.01 3.16
N GLN A 141 17.15 7.81 3.05
CA GLN A 141 17.17 9.16 2.50
C GLN A 141 17.17 10.26 3.57
N GLY A 142 17.00 9.87 4.85
CA GLY A 142 16.89 10.80 5.97
C GLY A 142 15.63 10.56 6.77
N THR A 143 15.10 11.61 7.39
CA THR A 143 13.86 11.56 8.17
C THR A 143 12.87 12.62 7.73
N LYS A 144 11.58 12.39 8.00
CA LYS A 144 10.48 13.32 7.77
C LYS A 144 9.43 13.13 8.85
N GLU A 145 8.75 14.19 9.21
CA GLU A 145 7.57 14.10 10.06
C GLU A 145 6.36 13.60 9.26
N ILE A 146 5.70 12.58 9.78
CA ILE A 146 4.44 12.03 9.28
C ILE A 146 3.43 12.07 10.42
N ASP A 147 2.44 12.93 10.32
CA ASP A 147 1.36 13.07 11.31
C ASP A 147 1.88 13.26 12.74
N GLY A 148 2.87 14.13 12.93
CA GLY A 148 3.49 14.43 14.23
C GLY A 148 4.52 13.40 14.70
N ARG A 149 4.83 12.39 13.90
CA ARG A 149 5.81 11.33 14.22
C ARG A 149 7.02 11.42 13.30
N GLN A 150 8.23 11.38 13.86
CA GLN A 150 9.46 11.31 13.04
C GLN A 150 9.58 9.93 12.41
N ALA A 151 9.79 9.89 11.11
CA ALA A 151 9.91 8.65 10.34
C ALA A 151 11.18 8.64 9.49
N TYR A 152 11.88 7.51 9.46
CA TYR A 152 12.92 7.24 8.46
C TYR A 152 12.29 7.12 7.08
N ILE A 153 12.92 7.74 6.08
CA ILE A 153 12.56 7.60 4.67
C ILE A 153 13.47 6.54 4.06
N VAL A 154 12.89 5.45 3.59
CA VAL A 154 13.59 4.41 2.84
C VAL A 154 13.12 4.46 1.39
N SER A 155 14.02 4.81 0.48
CA SER A 155 13.77 4.67 -0.96
C SER A 155 13.92 3.20 -1.36
N TYR A 156 12.98 2.71 -2.16
CA TYR A 156 12.97 1.35 -2.69
C TYR A 156 12.92 1.39 -4.21
N SER A 157 13.83 0.69 -4.87
CA SER A 157 13.84 0.52 -6.31
C SER A 157 13.47 -0.91 -6.66
N SER A 158 12.34 -1.09 -7.37
CA SER A 158 11.84 -2.39 -7.79
C SER A 158 12.84 -3.14 -8.66
N LYS A 159 12.86 -4.47 -8.55
CA LYS A 159 13.66 -5.36 -9.42
C LYS A 159 13.26 -5.23 -10.89
N ALA A 160 11.97 -5.02 -11.15
CA ALA A 160 11.42 -4.97 -12.49
C ALA A 160 11.78 -3.68 -13.27
N GLY A 161 12.42 -2.69 -12.60
CA GLY A 161 12.75 -1.42 -13.24
C GLY A 161 11.51 -0.66 -13.71
N SER A 162 10.45 -0.65 -12.93
CA SER A 162 9.11 -0.20 -13.29
C SER A 162 8.96 1.31 -13.56
N GLY A 163 9.98 2.10 -13.31
CA GLY A 163 9.90 3.57 -13.40
C GLY A 163 9.02 4.21 -12.31
N ILE A 164 8.67 3.45 -11.26
CA ILE A 164 7.98 3.96 -10.07
C ILE A 164 9.00 4.33 -9.02
N SER A 165 8.91 5.55 -8.49
CA SER A 165 9.60 5.98 -7.28
C SER A 165 8.80 5.49 -6.07
N ILE A 166 9.43 4.70 -5.19
CA ILE A 166 8.79 4.13 -4.00
C ILE A 166 9.52 4.63 -2.77
N ARG A 167 8.77 5.16 -1.80
CA ARG A 167 9.27 5.61 -0.50
C ARG A 167 8.48 4.96 0.62
N LEU A 168 9.18 4.35 1.55
CA LEU A 168 8.63 3.73 2.76
C LEU A 168 8.98 4.58 3.96
N PHE A 169 8.06 4.75 4.88
CA PHE A 169 8.23 5.59 6.06
C PHE A 169 8.06 4.75 7.32
N PHE A 170 9.13 4.65 8.10
CA PHE A 170 9.17 3.88 9.34
C PHE A 170 9.38 4.79 10.53
N ASP A 171 8.52 4.68 11.52
CA ASP A 171 8.62 5.44 12.76
C ASP A 171 10.00 5.25 13.42
N VAL A 172 10.64 6.37 13.76
CA VAL A 172 11.98 6.36 14.38
C VAL A 172 11.95 5.72 15.76
N GLU A 173 10.88 5.94 16.54
CA GLU A 173 10.78 5.53 17.92
C GLU A 173 10.46 4.03 18.07
N ASN A 174 9.49 3.52 17.33
CA ASN A 174 8.98 2.16 17.50
C ASN A 174 9.06 1.25 16.26
N GLY A 175 9.51 1.78 15.11
CA GLY A 175 9.70 1.00 13.89
C GLY A 175 8.41 0.70 13.11
N GLN A 176 7.25 1.22 13.53
CA GLN A 176 6.00 0.99 12.83
C GLN A 176 6.05 1.55 11.40
N HIS A 177 5.51 0.81 10.45
CA HIS A 177 5.37 1.27 9.08
C HIS A 177 4.19 2.25 8.98
N LEU A 178 4.49 3.54 8.77
CA LEU A 178 3.48 4.61 8.80
C LEU A 178 2.87 4.90 7.43
N ARG A 179 3.69 4.80 6.36
CA ARG A 179 3.27 5.16 5.01
C ARG A 179 4.13 4.47 3.95
N THR A 180 3.53 4.18 2.80
CA THR A 180 4.25 3.98 1.53
C THR A 180 3.73 4.98 0.50
N GLU A 181 4.64 5.57 -0.26
CA GLU A 181 4.32 6.45 -1.39
C GLU A 181 4.87 5.84 -2.68
N TYR A 182 4.04 5.79 -3.70
CA TYR A 182 4.37 5.36 -5.06
C TYR A 182 4.12 6.52 -6.01
N ARG A 183 5.12 6.91 -6.79
CA ARG A 183 5.01 8.01 -7.74
C ARG A 183 5.56 7.58 -9.09
N ARG A 184 4.74 7.72 -10.12
CA ARG A 184 5.11 7.48 -11.52
C ARG A 184 4.93 8.74 -12.33
N VAL A 185 5.95 9.07 -13.11
CA VAL A 185 5.87 10.16 -14.08
C VAL A 185 5.86 9.53 -15.47
N ILE A 186 4.83 9.82 -16.23
CA ILE A 186 4.67 9.41 -17.62
C ILE A 186 4.93 10.64 -18.46
N SER A 187 6.05 10.64 -19.16
CA SER A 187 6.45 11.75 -20.03
C SER A 187 5.40 12.03 -21.08
N ALA A 188 5.26 13.29 -21.44
CA ALA A 188 4.47 13.71 -22.59
C ALA A 188 4.92 12.96 -23.84
N GLN A 189 3.97 12.44 -24.62
CA GLN A 189 4.29 11.82 -25.90
C GLN A 189 4.62 12.91 -26.93
N MET A 190 5.56 12.62 -27.81
CA MET A 190 5.79 13.52 -28.95
C MET A 190 4.59 13.43 -29.91
N GLY A 191 3.98 14.55 -30.18
CA GLY A 191 2.95 14.64 -31.22
C GLY A 191 3.58 14.56 -32.63
N PRO A 192 2.77 14.30 -33.68
CA PRO A 192 3.25 14.22 -35.05
C PRO A 192 3.74 15.58 -35.59
N THR A 193 3.44 16.69 -34.94
CA THR A 193 3.95 18.03 -35.26
C THR A 193 4.46 18.75 -33.99
N PRO A 194 5.34 19.76 -34.11
CA PRO A 194 5.80 20.56 -32.98
C PRO A 194 4.65 21.21 -32.20
N GLU A 195 3.62 21.71 -32.87
CA GLU A 195 2.45 22.34 -32.22
C GLU A 195 1.62 21.34 -31.42
N LEU A 196 1.49 20.10 -31.92
CA LEU A 196 0.82 19.00 -31.20
C LEU A 196 1.67 18.49 -30.03
N SER A 197 2.99 18.45 -30.20
CA SER A 197 3.92 18.12 -29.10
C SER A 197 3.85 19.14 -27.98
N ALA A 198 3.78 20.43 -28.28
CA ALA A 198 3.68 21.50 -27.29
C ALA A 198 2.38 21.48 -26.47
N LYS A 199 1.34 20.77 -26.94
CA LYS A 199 0.07 20.57 -26.21
C LYS A 199 0.06 19.32 -25.33
N GLN A 200 1.07 18.46 -25.44
CA GLN A 200 1.17 17.25 -24.62
C GLN A 200 1.71 17.60 -23.23
N ASN A 201 1.08 17.05 -22.22
CA ASN A 201 1.49 17.22 -20.82
C ASN A 201 1.95 15.87 -20.25
N GLU A 202 2.85 15.93 -19.30
CA GLU A 202 3.18 14.75 -18.49
C GLU A 202 1.98 14.36 -17.62
N THR A 203 1.88 13.07 -17.35
CA THR A 203 0.93 12.55 -16.37
C THR A 203 1.71 12.10 -15.13
N ILE A 204 1.30 12.59 -13.96
CA ILE A 204 1.82 12.13 -12.69
C ILE A 204 0.77 11.27 -12.02
N GLU A 205 1.10 10.03 -11.72
CA GLU A 205 0.27 9.12 -10.95
C GLU A 205 0.90 8.91 -9.57
N GLU A 206 0.13 9.11 -8.52
CA GLU A 206 0.57 8.97 -7.13
C GLU A 206 -0.40 8.09 -6.37
N LEU A 207 0.10 7.06 -5.71
CA LEU A 207 -0.64 6.28 -4.72
C LEU A 207 0.08 6.42 -3.38
N SER A 208 -0.66 6.67 -2.30
CA SER A 208 -0.14 6.53 -0.94
C SER A 208 -0.98 5.55 -0.14
N GLU A 209 -0.29 4.80 0.71
CA GLU A 209 -0.86 3.93 1.73
C GLU A 209 -0.49 4.50 3.10
N ASP A 210 -1.47 4.81 3.93
CA ASP A 210 -1.27 5.30 5.30
C ASP A 210 -1.75 4.25 6.31
N PHE A 211 -0.92 3.96 7.31
CA PHE A 211 -1.17 2.99 8.38
C PHE A 211 -1.19 3.72 9.72
N ARG A 212 -2.32 3.66 10.44
CA ARG A 212 -2.53 4.39 11.69
C ARG A 212 -3.25 3.56 12.73
N ASP A 213 -3.36 4.09 13.95
CA ASP A 213 -4.14 3.51 15.05
C ASP A 213 -3.69 2.08 15.36
N PHE A 214 -2.37 1.88 15.50
CA PHE A 214 -1.80 0.58 15.81
C PHE A 214 -2.26 0.07 17.15
N LYS A 215 -2.72 -1.19 17.18
CA LYS A 215 -3.10 -1.89 18.41
C LYS A 215 -2.47 -3.28 18.45
N THR A 216 -2.12 -3.69 19.66
CA THR A 216 -1.58 -5.03 19.91
C THR A 216 -2.68 -5.94 20.43
N GLU A 217 -2.92 -7.04 19.72
CA GLU A 217 -3.85 -8.11 20.14
C GLU A 217 -3.20 -9.47 19.88
N ASN A 218 -3.26 -10.36 20.85
CA ASN A 218 -2.66 -11.71 20.77
C ASN A 218 -1.18 -11.70 20.36
N GLY A 219 -0.42 -10.67 20.80
CA GLY A 219 0.99 -10.52 20.46
C GLY A 219 1.27 -10.07 19.04
N VAL A 220 0.25 -9.58 18.32
CA VAL A 220 0.39 -8.99 16.97
C VAL A 220 -0.05 -7.54 17.01
N THR A 221 0.78 -6.64 16.51
CA THR A 221 0.52 -5.20 16.45
C THR A 221 0.24 -4.81 15.00
N LEU A 222 -0.99 -4.41 14.71
CA LEU A 222 -1.44 -4.02 13.37
C LEU A 222 -2.21 -2.70 13.39
N PRO A 223 -2.20 -1.95 12.27
CA PRO A 223 -2.99 -0.73 12.14
C PRO A 223 -4.48 -1.04 12.09
N ARG A 224 -5.28 -0.25 12.79
CA ARG A 224 -6.75 -0.27 12.75
C ARG A 224 -7.29 0.67 11.67
N SER A 225 -6.47 1.56 11.17
CA SER A 225 -6.80 2.48 10.08
C SER A 225 -5.82 2.28 8.93
N TYR A 226 -6.36 1.98 7.76
CA TYR A 226 -5.62 1.85 6.52
C TYR A 226 -6.26 2.73 5.45
N THR A 227 -5.51 3.66 4.89
CA THR A 227 -6.03 4.62 3.90
C THR A 227 -5.19 4.58 2.63
N LEU A 228 -5.86 4.40 1.51
CA LEU A 228 -5.31 4.49 0.17
C LEU A 228 -5.73 5.82 -0.46
N ARG A 229 -4.78 6.62 -0.95
CA ARG A 229 -5.06 7.83 -1.71
C ARG A 229 -4.40 7.73 -3.08
N LEU A 230 -5.22 7.74 -4.10
CA LEU A 230 -4.77 7.73 -5.49
C LEU A 230 -5.02 9.11 -6.11
N ALA A 231 -3.98 9.68 -6.70
CA ALA A 231 -4.09 10.93 -7.44
C ALA A 231 -3.50 10.77 -8.85
N SER A 232 -4.13 11.44 -9.81
CA SER A 232 -3.61 11.57 -11.18
C SER A 232 -3.65 13.04 -11.57
N VAL A 233 -2.51 13.57 -12.02
CA VAL A 233 -2.35 14.95 -12.47
C VAL A 233 -2.01 14.96 -13.94
N TYR A 234 -2.82 15.65 -14.75
CA TYR A 234 -2.61 15.84 -16.17
C TYR A 234 -2.96 17.28 -16.55
N GLY A 235 -2.03 18.01 -17.16
CA GLY A 235 -2.26 19.40 -17.61
C GLY A 235 -2.75 20.33 -16.48
N GLY A 236 -2.26 20.15 -15.27
CA GLY A 236 -2.68 20.91 -14.09
C GLY A 236 -4.00 20.45 -13.45
N ASN A 237 -4.76 19.56 -14.09
CA ASN A 237 -5.97 18.98 -13.51
C ASN A 237 -5.61 17.80 -12.62
N ARG A 238 -6.07 17.83 -11.37
CA ARG A 238 -5.86 16.76 -10.39
C ARG A 238 -7.17 16.02 -10.12
N ARG A 239 -7.14 14.70 -10.29
CA ARG A 239 -8.22 13.79 -9.87
C ARG A 239 -7.75 12.99 -8.67
N GLU A 240 -8.58 12.90 -7.65
CA GLU A 240 -8.25 12.19 -6.41
C GLU A 240 -9.34 11.18 -6.06
N PHE A 241 -8.89 10.06 -5.49
CA PHE A 241 -9.73 8.99 -4.95
C PHE A 241 -9.16 8.57 -3.61
N SER A 242 -9.99 8.47 -2.60
CA SER A 242 -9.60 8.04 -1.26
C SER A 242 -10.44 6.85 -0.81
N TYR A 243 -9.76 5.82 -0.30
CA TYR A 243 -10.36 4.62 0.26
C TYR A 243 -9.82 4.48 1.69
N SER A 244 -10.69 4.54 2.68
CA SER A 244 -10.31 4.39 4.09
C SER A 244 -10.96 3.16 4.68
N LEU A 245 -10.17 2.29 5.30
CA LEU A 245 -10.62 1.08 5.97
C LEU A 245 -10.42 1.27 7.48
N LYS A 246 -11.50 1.14 8.26
CA LYS A 246 -11.46 1.07 9.72
C LYS A 246 -11.65 -0.38 10.12
N LEU A 247 -10.53 -1.04 10.44
CA LEU A 247 -10.48 -2.47 10.72
C LEU A 247 -10.75 -2.70 12.23
N SER A 248 -11.86 -3.33 12.55
CA SER A 248 -12.31 -3.59 13.93
C SER A 248 -11.94 -4.98 14.41
N ASP A 249 -12.13 -5.99 13.58
CA ASP A 249 -12.03 -7.40 13.98
C ASP A 249 -10.85 -8.05 13.28
N PHE A 250 -9.97 -8.65 14.07
CA PHE A 250 -8.78 -9.35 13.56
C PHE A 250 -8.78 -10.80 14.01
N TYR A 251 -8.55 -11.67 13.04
CA TYR A 251 -8.40 -13.11 13.23
C TYR A 251 -7.05 -13.54 12.67
N TYR A 252 -6.35 -14.34 13.44
CA TYR A 252 -5.02 -14.83 13.09
C TYR A 252 -5.02 -16.35 12.97
N ASP A 253 -4.21 -16.86 12.06
CA ASP A 253 -3.91 -18.28 11.90
C ASP A 253 -5.16 -19.15 11.71
N GLN A 254 -6.14 -18.62 10.95
CA GLN A 254 -7.37 -19.31 10.64
C GLN A 254 -7.19 -20.29 9.48
N GLN A 255 -8.04 -21.32 9.41
CA GLN A 255 -8.15 -22.13 8.21
C GLN A 255 -8.84 -21.31 7.12
N LEU A 256 -8.11 -20.97 6.04
CA LEU A 256 -8.63 -20.21 4.91
C LEU A 256 -8.93 -21.14 3.74
N ASP A 257 -10.04 -20.87 3.04
CA ASP A 257 -10.35 -21.50 1.77
C ASP A 257 -9.43 -20.92 0.67
N ALA A 258 -8.89 -21.78 -0.20
CA ALA A 258 -8.08 -21.38 -1.35
C ALA A 258 -8.84 -20.39 -2.26
N ALA A 259 -10.14 -20.56 -2.42
CA ALA A 259 -11.03 -19.67 -3.18
C ALA A 259 -11.06 -18.22 -2.65
N THR A 260 -10.61 -17.97 -1.41
CA THR A 260 -10.49 -16.60 -0.86
C THR A 260 -9.64 -15.68 -1.72
N PHE A 261 -8.62 -16.23 -2.37
CA PHE A 261 -7.66 -15.49 -3.20
C PHE A 261 -7.91 -15.68 -4.70
N GLU A 262 -8.87 -16.49 -5.08
CA GLU A 262 -9.25 -16.74 -6.47
C GLU A 262 -10.47 -15.89 -6.82
N ILE A 263 -10.32 -15.02 -7.81
CA ILE A 263 -11.42 -14.21 -8.33
C ILE A 263 -11.57 -14.55 -9.81
N GLU A 264 -12.76 -15.00 -10.19
CA GLU A 264 -13.10 -15.11 -11.60
C GLU A 264 -13.27 -13.70 -12.21
N ASN A 265 -12.56 -13.43 -13.29
CA ASN A 265 -12.83 -12.26 -14.14
C ASN A 265 -14.11 -12.57 -14.94
N LYS A 266 -15.25 -12.21 -14.40
CA LYS A 266 -16.51 -12.21 -15.17
C LYS A 266 -16.68 -10.90 -15.89
#